data_5f5720823dfe06c4bc0039e1a13e6f15
#
_entry.id   5f5720823dfe06c4bc0039e1a13e6f15
#
_cell.length_a   1.000
_cell.length_b   1.000
_cell.length_c   1.000
_cell.angle_alpha   90.00
_cell.angle_beta   90.00
_cell.angle_gamma   90.00
#
_symmetry.space_group_name_H-M   'P 1'
#
loop_
_entity.id
_entity.type
_entity.pdbx_description
1 polymer ?
#
loop_
_entity_poly.entity_id
_entity_poly.type
_entity_poly.pdbx_seq_one_letter_code
_entity_poly.pdbx_strand_id
1 'polypeptide(L)'
;MYKRQTFTYDATSCFGAWGYGSWWNEWDFGLFNGVIAANLLIDKLAGCNLNADFVNSISAEARFYRAIFYYHLFMGYEQFPLIKHYLAASEMYSVAKGTREEIYEFMMGDLDDEVTKYLPQRSATQQGRVCRDAAKLLRAKIILFHRDETKYQVALNDMKEIITSGRYRLNPDYQNLWVKDGEWCAESIFEVCYAGNNSGEGFGLARSLGGRNIVDPRSAEQGGLGEGYGQNTMPSTVYNMFKEGDTRREGTVIVYADEAKKVAEMVAKGELPAGSAFQVSDQQENYEGLGHYKIHPRKETTSTVNPTDNYYNSWRIYRYADVLLLAVELDVRINGTASADAQGWFDQVRDRAFKDKEHRINLAGKSKQELLDILFEERGYEFMDEMQRWFDILRFDKGTEILGNKGWTEKFRYFPIDQSEMDRAKGGLTQNPG
;
A
#
# COMPACT_ATOMS: atom_id res chain seq x y z
N MET A 1 0.29 -17.07 -26.89
CA MET A 1 0.48 -15.88 -27.75
C MET A 1 -0.10 -14.70 -27.00
N TYR A 2 0.68 -14.12 -26.05
CA TYR A 2 0.24 -12.95 -25.29
C TYR A 2 0.33 -11.74 -26.22
N LYS A 3 -0.82 -11.15 -26.53
CA LYS A 3 -0.86 -9.87 -27.23
C LYS A 3 -0.18 -8.84 -26.32
N ARG A 4 0.88 -8.22 -26.82
CA ARG A 4 1.48 -7.01 -26.25
C ARG A 4 0.37 -5.99 -26.04
N GLN A 5 0.07 -5.69 -24.79
CA GLN A 5 -0.82 -4.58 -24.48
C GLN A 5 0.05 -3.33 -24.43
N THR A 6 0.04 -2.59 -25.51
CA THR A 6 0.37 -1.16 -25.47
C THR A 6 -0.68 -0.53 -24.56
N PHE A 7 -0.29 -0.14 -23.37
CA PHE A 7 -1.13 0.75 -22.53
C PHE A 7 -1.15 2.12 -23.22
N THR A 8 -2.00 2.26 -24.22
CA THR A 8 -2.41 3.59 -24.64
C THR A 8 -3.24 4.15 -23.51
N TYR A 9 -2.70 5.10 -22.78
CA TYR A 9 -3.35 5.79 -21.66
C TYR A 9 -4.44 6.75 -22.19
N ASP A 10 -5.42 6.23 -22.90
CA ASP A 10 -6.65 6.93 -23.20
C ASP A 10 -7.73 6.61 -22.17
N ALA A 11 -8.85 7.31 -22.20
CA ALA A 11 -9.96 7.10 -21.27
C ALA A 11 -10.46 5.65 -21.28
N THR A 12 -10.34 4.95 -22.43
CA THR A 12 -10.81 3.57 -22.59
C THR A 12 -9.86 2.57 -21.94
N SER A 13 -8.54 2.81 -22.01
CA SER A 13 -7.52 1.90 -21.46
C SER A 13 -7.18 2.20 -19.99
N CYS A 14 -7.22 3.48 -19.55
CA CYS A 14 -7.00 3.84 -18.15
C CYS A 14 -8.20 3.55 -17.26
N PHE A 15 -9.41 3.72 -17.80
CA PHE A 15 -10.66 3.71 -17.03
C PHE A 15 -11.71 2.77 -17.63
N GLY A 16 -11.42 2.09 -18.73
CA GLY A 16 -12.33 1.18 -19.40
C GLY A 16 -12.18 -0.27 -18.96
N ALA A 17 -12.92 -1.16 -19.62
CA ALA A 17 -13.09 -2.57 -19.30
C ALA A 17 -11.79 -3.39 -19.09
N TRP A 18 -10.64 -2.90 -19.51
CA TRP A 18 -9.35 -3.58 -19.35
C TRP A 18 -8.73 -3.41 -17.96
N GLY A 19 -9.01 -2.31 -17.25
CA GLY A 19 -8.55 -2.09 -15.88
C GLY A 19 -9.29 -2.96 -14.87
N TYR A 20 -10.47 -3.46 -15.23
CA TYR A 20 -11.39 -4.11 -14.31
C TYR A 20 -11.53 -5.63 -14.52
N GLY A 21 -11.04 -6.16 -15.65
CA GLY A 21 -11.50 -7.46 -16.12
C GLY A 21 -10.91 -8.70 -15.45
N SER A 22 -9.74 -8.66 -14.82
CA SER A 22 -9.17 -9.87 -14.22
C SER A 22 -8.56 -9.66 -12.84
N TRP A 23 -8.05 -8.46 -12.54
CA TRP A 23 -7.38 -8.18 -11.29
C TRP A 23 -8.34 -7.78 -10.17
N TRP A 24 -9.49 -7.19 -10.51
CA TRP A 24 -10.49 -6.73 -9.55
C TRP A 24 -11.40 -7.84 -9.04
N ASN A 25 -11.70 -8.84 -9.87
CA ASN A 25 -12.44 -10.02 -9.41
C ASN A 25 -11.69 -10.79 -8.33
N GLU A 26 -10.37 -10.89 -8.44
CA GLU A 26 -9.53 -11.49 -7.40
C GLU A 26 -9.49 -10.61 -6.14
N TRP A 27 -9.53 -9.31 -6.32
CA TRP A 27 -9.47 -8.35 -5.22
C TRP A 27 -10.75 -8.33 -4.39
N ASP A 28 -11.90 -8.22 -5.04
CA ASP A 28 -13.21 -8.29 -4.41
C ASP A 28 -13.42 -9.63 -3.71
N PHE A 29 -13.15 -10.69 -4.42
CA PHE A 29 -13.30 -12.05 -3.91
C PHE A 29 -12.38 -12.31 -2.70
N GLY A 30 -11.14 -11.87 -2.77
CA GLY A 30 -10.19 -11.98 -1.66
C GLY A 30 -10.60 -11.18 -0.43
N LEU A 31 -11.03 -9.94 -0.62
CA LEU A 31 -11.43 -9.05 0.48
C LEU A 31 -12.71 -9.53 1.17
N PHE A 32 -13.74 -9.93 0.41
CA PHE A 32 -14.95 -10.50 1.00
C PHE A 32 -14.72 -11.84 1.69
N ASN A 33 -13.82 -12.69 1.19
CA ASN A 33 -13.41 -13.90 1.90
C ASN A 33 -12.79 -13.57 3.26
N GLY A 34 -11.96 -12.52 3.32
CA GLY A 34 -11.39 -12.03 4.58
C GLY A 34 -12.46 -11.52 5.54
N VAL A 35 -13.47 -10.77 5.05
CA VAL A 35 -14.61 -10.32 5.85
C VAL A 35 -15.41 -11.49 6.40
N ILE A 36 -15.72 -12.50 5.57
CA ILE A 36 -16.48 -13.69 5.96
C ILE A 36 -15.72 -14.49 7.03
N ALA A 37 -14.40 -14.65 6.86
CA ALA A 37 -13.55 -15.34 7.84
C ALA A 37 -13.52 -14.58 9.18
N ALA A 38 -13.40 -13.26 9.15
CA ALA A 38 -13.44 -12.42 10.34
C ALA A 38 -14.80 -12.50 11.05
N ASN A 39 -15.92 -12.43 10.30
CA ASN A 39 -17.27 -12.59 10.84
C ASN A 39 -17.45 -13.96 11.50
N LEU A 40 -17.03 -15.03 10.81
CA LEU A 40 -17.13 -16.39 11.36
C LEU A 40 -16.36 -16.51 12.68
N LEU A 41 -15.14 -15.97 12.74
CA LEU A 41 -14.34 -15.99 13.95
C LEU A 41 -15.01 -15.22 15.09
N ILE A 42 -15.47 -13.99 14.85
CA ILE A 42 -16.15 -13.14 15.82
C ILE A 42 -17.41 -13.85 16.38
N ASP A 43 -18.25 -14.39 15.48
CA ASP A 43 -19.50 -15.07 15.89
C ASP A 43 -19.22 -16.35 16.69
N LYS A 44 -18.16 -17.10 16.33
CA LYS A 44 -17.76 -18.30 17.09
C LYS A 44 -17.17 -17.96 18.45
N LEU A 45 -16.37 -16.90 18.55
CA LEU A 45 -15.80 -16.45 19.84
C LEU A 45 -16.89 -16.03 20.83
N ALA A 46 -17.96 -15.40 20.36
CA ALA A 46 -19.07 -14.97 21.23
C ALA A 46 -19.76 -16.14 21.98
N GLY A 47 -19.67 -17.36 21.46
CA GLY A 47 -20.22 -18.56 22.09
C GLY A 47 -19.21 -19.45 22.81
N CYS A 48 -17.91 -19.06 22.88
CA CYS A 48 -16.87 -19.88 23.45
C CYS A 48 -16.73 -19.71 24.98
N ASN A 49 -16.50 -20.83 25.68
CA ASN A 49 -16.14 -20.79 27.11
C ASN A 49 -14.60 -20.76 27.27
N LEU A 50 -13.99 -19.66 26.79
CA LEU A 50 -12.54 -19.41 26.88
C LEU A 50 -12.28 -18.21 27.80
N ASN A 51 -10.99 -18.01 28.14
CA ASN A 51 -10.57 -16.84 28.92
C ASN A 51 -10.99 -15.54 28.21
N ALA A 52 -11.62 -14.62 28.94
CA ALA A 52 -12.18 -13.38 28.39
C ALA A 52 -11.14 -12.48 27.73
N ASP A 53 -9.94 -12.36 28.30
CA ASP A 53 -8.88 -11.53 27.72
C ASP A 53 -8.39 -12.12 26.39
N PHE A 54 -8.29 -13.44 26.32
CA PHE A 54 -7.97 -14.12 25.04
C PHE A 54 -9.06 -13.88 24.00
N VAL A 55 -10.34 -14.08 24.37
CA VAL A 55 -11.49 -13.85 23.47
C VAL A 55 -11.49 -12.40 22.97
N ASN A 56 -11.33 -11.43 23.87
CA ASN A 56 -11.31 -10.02 23.52
C ASN A 56 -10.13 -9.67 22.60
N SER A 57 -8.93 -10.20 22.87
CA SER A 57 -7.75 -9.94 22.05
C SER A 57 -7.92 -10.49 20.63
N ILE A 58 -8.36 -11.74 20.49
CA ILE A 58 -8.56 -12.36 19.16
C ILE A 58 -9.74 -11.71 18.42
N SER A 59 -10.82 -11.36 19.13
CA SER A 59 -11.93 -10.61 18.55
C SER A 59 -11.50 -9.23 18.04
N ALA A 60 -10.64 -8.52 18.77
CA ALA A 60 -10.11 -7.23 18.35
C ALA A 60 -9.23 -7.36 17.09
N GLU A 61 -8.41 -8.40 17.00
CA GLU A 61 -7.64 -8.69 15.77
C GLU A 61 -8.57 -8.99 14.59
N ALA A 62 -9.57 -9.84 14.77
CA ALA A 62 -10.54 -10.15 13.71
C ALA A 62 -11.30 -8.90 13.24
N ARG A 63 -11.68 -8.01 14.17
CA ARG A 63 -12.34 -6.73 13.85
C ARG A 63 -11.40 -5.79 13.09
N PHE A 64 -10.13 -5.69 13.47
CA PHE A 64 -9.15 -4.94 12.69
C PHE A 64 -9.03 -5.47 11.25
N TYR A 65 -8.93 -6.80 11.06
CA TYR A 65 -8.87 -7.38 9.73
C TYR A 65 -10.16 -7.15 8.94
N ARG A 66 -11.32 -7.21 9.58
CA ARG A 66 -12.59 -6.86 8.94
C ARG A 66 -12.62 -5.40 8.50
N ALA A 67 -12.19 -4.49 9.37
CA ALA A 67 -12.13 -3.06 9.06
C ALA A 67 -11.15 -2.74 7.93
N ILE A 68 -9.96 -3.36 7.86
CA ILE A 68 -9.01 -3.10 6.78
C ILE A 68 -9.52 -3.65 5.44
N PHE A 69 -10.17 -4.84 5.42
CA PHE A 69 -10.78 -5.37 4.21
C PHE A 69 -11.92 -4.47 3.73
N TYR A 70 -12.78 -4.02 4.62
CA TYR A 70 -13.83 -3.06 4.28
C TYR A 70 -13.28 -1.70 3.86
N TYR A 71 -12.19 -1.24 4.44
CA TYR A 71 -11.55 0.00 4.01
C TYR A 71 -11.03 -0.10 2.57
N HIS A 72 -10.44 -1.21 2.18
CA HIS A 72 -10.02 -1.42 0.79
C HIS A 72 -11.21 -1.47 -0.18
N LEU A 73 -12.30 -2.15 0.17
CA LEU A 73 -13.54 -2.10 -0.61
C LEU A 73 -14.13 -0.69 -0.65
N PHE A 74 -14.10 0.03 0.48
CA PHE A 74 -14.61 1.39 0.59
C PHE A 74 -13.85 2.38 -0.30
N MET A 75 -12.54 2.26 -0.38
CA MET A 75 -11.70 3.09 -1.25
C MET A 75 -12.04 2.92 -2.74
N GLY A 76 -12.44 1.72 -3.16
CA GLY A 76 -12.75 1.42 -4.55
C GLY A 76 -14.23 1.60 -4.91
N TYR A 77 -15.13 1.17 -4.04
CA TYR A 77 -16.56 1.07 -4.35
C TYR A 77 -17.43 2.08 -3.60
N GLU A 78 -17.00 2.57 -2.46
CA GLU A 78 -17.73 3.37 -1.47
C GLU A 78 -19.06 2.77 -1.00
N GLN A 79 -19.77 2.01 -1.83
CA GLN A 79 -21.02 1.31 -1.52
C GLN A 79 -20.97 -0.12 -2.05
N PHE A 80 -21.12 -1.08 -1.16
CA PHE A 80 -21.08 -2.52 -1.44
C PHE A 80 -21.91 -3.29 -0.40
N PRO A 81 -22.15 -4.61 -0.58
CA PRO A 81 -22.86 -5.41 0.41
C PRO A 81 -22.19 -5.38 1.77
N LEU A 82 -22.89 -4.86 2.79
CA LEU A 82 -22.36 -4.75 4.15
C LEU A 82 -22.69 -5.99 4.98
N ILE A 83 -21.82 -6.98 4.97
CA ILE A 83 -21.96 -8.27 5.65
C ILE A 83 -21.45 -8.15 7.09
N LYS A 84 -22.35 -8.04 8.07
CA LYS A 84 -22.03 -7.78 9.48
C LYS A 84 -21.78 -9.04 10.32
N HIS A 85 -22.28 -10.19 9.86
CA HIS A 85 -22.20 -11.49 10.53
C HIS A 85 -21.86 -12.58 9.52
N TYR A 86 -21.51 -13.77 10.01
CA TYR A 86 -21.35 -14.92 9.14
C TYR A 86 -22.69 -15.31 8.52
N LEU A 87 -22.71 -15.47 7.20
CA LEU A 87 -23.88 -15.83 6.43
C LEU A 87 -23.73 -17.23 5.85
N ALA A 88 -24.85 -17.98 5.79
CA ALA A 88 -24.90 -19.20 5.01
C ALA A 88 -24.76 -18.88 3.51
N ALA A 89 -24.25 -19.82 2.73
CA ALA A 89 -24.03 -19.61 1.29
C ALA A 89 -25.32 -19.19 0.53
N SER A 90 -26.49 -19.62 0.99
CA SER A 90 -27.77 -19.24 0.41
C SER A 90 -28.16 -17.77 0.66
N GLU A 91 -27.58 -17.12 1.65
CA GLU A 91 -27.90 -15.75 2.08
C GLU A 91 -26.96 -14.71 1.50
N MET A 92 -25.77 -15.12 1.03
CA MET A 92 -24.70 -14.20 0.58
C MET A 92 -25.15 -13.22 -0.50
N TYR A 93 -26.01 -13.67 -1.42
CA TYR A 93 -26.48 -12.82 -2.52
C TYR A 93 -27.76 -12.03 -2.21
N SER A 94 -28.25 -12.10 -0.97
CA SER A 94 -29.44 -11.35 -0.51
C SER A 94 -29.08 -10.08 0.26
N VAL A 95 -27.80 -9.82 0.51
CA VAL A 95 -27.35 -8.66 1.28
C VAL A 95 -27.40 -7.42 0.41
N ALA A 96 -28.15 -6.43 0.84
CA ALA A 96 -28.21 -5.12 0.18
C ALA A 96 -26.89 -4.34 0.34
N LYS A 97 -26.65 -3.44 -0.60
CA LYS A 97 -25.56 -2.45 -0.46
C LYS A 97 -25.80 -1.59 0.78
N GLY A 98 -24.78 -1.45 1.60
CA GLY A 98 -24.75 -0.42 2.63
C GLY A 98 -24.57 0.96 2.01
N THR A 99 -25.12 1.97 2.66
CA THR A 99 -24.80 3.36 2.34
C THR A 99 -23.33 3.65 2.73
N ARG A 100 -22.76 4.70 2.14
CA ARG A 100 -21.40 5.16 2.47
C ARG A 100 -21.26 5.42 3.97
N GLU A 101 -22.27 5.98 4.60
CA GLU A 101 -22.29 6.27 6.04
C GLU A 101 -22.37 4.98 6.90
N GLU A 102 -23.27 4.06 6.56
CA GLU A 102 -23.38 2.79 7.29
C GLU A 102 -22.10 1.97 7.27
N ILE A 103 -21.40 1.96 6.13
CA ILE A 103 -20.11 1.27 5.99
C ILE A 103 -19.04 1.97 6.82
N TYR A 104 -18.99 3.31 6.76
CA TYR A 104 -18.07 4.11 7.56
C TYR A 104 -18.26 3.86 9.06
N GLU A 105 -19.46 4.01 9.57
CA GLU A 105 -19.77 3.81 10.98
C GLU A 105 -19.49 2.37 11.45
N PHE A 106 -19.72 1.40 10.58
CA PHE A 106 -19.41 0.00 10.90
C PHE A 106 -17.89 -0.21 11.07
N MET A 107 -17.09 0.30 10.15
CA MET A 107 -15.62 0.25 10.27
C MET A 107 -15.12 1.00 11.52
N MET A 108 -15.70 2.16 11.82
CA MET A 108 -15.36 2.95 13.02
C MET A 108 -15.69 2.19 14.30
N GLY A 109 -16.81 1.45 14.33
CA GLY A 109 -17.16 0.58 15.46
C GLY A 109 -16.19 -0.59 15.67
N ASP A 110 -15.59 -1.12 14.60
CA ASP A 110 -14.55 -2.14 14.71
C ASP A 110 -13.21 -1.59 15.21
N LEU A 111 -12.98 -0.29 15.06
CA LEU A 111 -11.75 0.40 15.45
C LEU A 111 -11.96 1.33 16.67
N ASP A 112 -13.07 1.17 17.39
CA ASP A 112 -13.34 1.91 18.61
C ASP A 112 -12.28 1.60 19.69
N ASP A 113 -12.03 2.58 20.58
CA ASP A 113 -11.02 2.42 21.64
C ASP A 113 -11.35 1.26 22.59
N GLU A 114 -12.65 1.00 22.83
CA GLU A 114 -13.09 -0.13 23.66
C GLU A 114 -12.79 -1.50 23.03
N VAL A 115 -12.61 -1.55 21.71
CA VAL A 115 -12.18 -2.74 20.95
C VAL A 115 -10.65 -2.78 20.89
N THR A 116 -10.04 -1.71 20.41
CA THR A 116 -8.61 -1.69 20.10
C THR A 116 -7.71 -1.72 21.33
N LYS A 117 -8.25 -1.42 22.53
CA LYS A 117 -7.51 -1.57 23.80
C LYS A 117 -7.01 -3.00 24.05
N TYR A 118 -7.66 -4.01 23.46
CA TYR A 118 -7.26 -5.42 23.57
C TYR A 118 -6.18 -5.83 22.55
N LEU A 119 -5.88 -4.99 21.57
CA LEU A 119 -4.76 -5.24 20.67
C LEU A 119 -3.42 -5.05 21.40
N PRO A 120 -2.41 -5.89 21.08
CA PRO A 120 -1.09 -5.74 21.70
C PRO A 120 -0.43 -4.42 21.27
N GLN A 121 0.54 -3.98 22.07
CA GLN A 121 1.52 -3.01 21.60
C GLN A 121 2.47 -3.69 20.61
N ARG A 122 3.12 -2.90 19.76
CA ARG A 122 4.14 -3.43 18.85
C ARG A 122 5.20 -4.22 19.62
N SER A 123 5.48 -5.42 19.17
CA SER A 123 6.44 -6.32 19.79
C SER A 123 7.36 -6.95 18.73
N ALA A 124 8.65 -7.02 19.02
CA ALA A 124 9.63 -7.71 18.18
C ALA A 124 9.41 -9.24 18.13
N THR A 125 8.73 -9.80 19.13
CA THR A 125 8.46 -11.24 19.21
C THR A 125 7.13 -11.68 18.59
N GLN A 126 6.32 -10.71 18.15
CA GLN A 126 5.00 -10.96 17.55
C GLN A 126 4.88 -10.28 16.19
N GLN A 127 5.92 -10.36 15.40
CA GLN A 127 5.94 -9.87 14.02
C GLN A 127 4.82 -10.56 13.21
N GLY A 128 4.15 -9.79 12.36
CA GLY A 128 2.99 -10.26 11.59
C GLY A 128 1.64 -10.14 12.31
N ARG A 129 1.60 -9.94 13.64
CA ARG A 129 0.34 -9.65 14.33
C ARG A 129 0.02 -8.17 14.29
N VAL A 130 -1.26 -7.86 14.20
CA VAL A 130 -1.74 -6.49 14.28
C VAL A 130 -1.48 -5.89 15.67
N CYS A 131 -1.09 -4.62 15.71
CA CYS A 131 -0.90 -3.88 16.96
C CYS A 131 -1.87 -2.68 17.04
N ARG A 132 -2.02 -2.12 18.24
CA ARG A 132 -2.90 -0.98 18.50
C ARG A 132 -2.57 0.22 17.61
N ASP A 133 -1.29 0.47 17.35
CA ASP A 133 -0.87 1.59 16.51
C ASP A 133 -1.30 1.42 15.04
N ALA A 134 -1.34 0.19 14.54
CA ALA A 134 -1.87 -0.10 13.21
C ALA A 134 -3.38 0.19 13.13
N ALA A 135 -4.14 -0.13 14.19
CA ALA A 135 -5.57 0.17 14.25
C ALA A 135 -5.84 1.68 14.28
N LYS A 136 -5.05 2.45 15.06
CA LYS A 136 -5.12 3.92 15.10
C LYS A 136 -4.81 4.54 13.75
N LEU A 137 -3.77 4.05 13.07
CA LEU A 137 -3.42 4.54 11.74
C LEU A 137 -4.51 4.22 10.72
N LEU A 138 -5.09 3.02 10.74
CA LEU A 138 -6.22 2.66 9.88
C LEU A 138 -7.43 3.56 10.15
N ARG A 139 -7.77 3.81 11.42
CA ARG A 139 -8.85 4.71 11.83
C ARG A 139 -8.65 6.12 11.24
N ALA A 140 -7.45 6.68 11.35
CA ALA A 140 -7.14 7.98 10.78
C ALA A 140 -7.27 8.01 9.25
N LYS A 141 -6.84 6.95 8.56
CA LYS A 141 -7.00 6.83 7.10
C LYS A 141 -8.48 6.76 6.69
N ILE A 142 -9.31 6.01 7.43
CA ILE A 142 -10.76 5.92 7.19
C ILE A 142 -11.43 7.28 7.38
N ILE A 143 -11.14 7.97 8.49
CA ILE A 143 -11.66 9.31 8.79
C ILE A 143 -11.30 10.31 7.67
N LEU A 144 -10.05 10.33 7.23
CA LEU A 144 -9.59 11.21 6.15
C LEU A 144 -10.23 10.87 4.80
N PHE A 145 -10.38 9.59 4.47
CA PHE A 145 -10.98 9.18 3.20
C PHE A 145 -12.49 9.46 3.16
N HIS A 146 -13.18 9.25 4.28
CA HIS A 146 -14.59 9.60 4.43
C HIS A 146 -14.79 11.12 4.51
N ARG A 147 -13.75 11.87 4.94
CA ARG A 147 -13.77 13.33 5.19
C ARG A 147 -14.67 13.72 6.36
N ASP A 148 -14.70 12.91 7.41
CA ASP A 148 -15.40 13.27 8.64
C ASP A 148 -14.58 14.31 9.43
N GLU A 149 -14.82 15.59 9.13
CA GLU A 149 -14.14 16.70 9.78
C GLU A 149 -14.37 16.74 11.29
N THR A 150 -15.48 16.19 11.78
CA THR A 150 -15.81 16.16 13.22
C THR A 150 -14.87 15.24 14.00
N LYS A 151 -14.24 14.27 13.31
CA LYS A 151 -13.30 13.30 13.91
C LYS A 151 -11.83 13.58 13.58
N TYR A 152 -11.50 14.64 12.85
CA TYR A 152 -10.10 14.98 12.53
C TYR A 152 -9.24 15.15 13.78
N GLN A 153 -9.79 15.72 14.86
CA GLN A 153 -9.03 15.88 16.10
C GLN A 153 -8.73 14.53 16.78
N VAL A 154 -9.64 13.57 16.71
CA VAL A 154 -9.41 12.19 17.19
C VAL A 154 -8.27 11.55 16.41
N ALA A 155 -8.32 11.61 15.08
CA ALA A 155 -7.28 11.08 14.21
C ALA A 155 -5.92 11.75 14.46
N LEU A 156 -5.88 13.09 14.66
CA LEU A 156 -4.64 13.80 14.98
C LEU A 156 -4.06 13.35 16.32
N ASN A 157 -4.91 13.15 17.33
CA ASN A 157 -4.47 12.67 18.65
C ASN A 157 -3.88 11.25 18.54
N ASP A 158 -4.49 10.36 17.74
CA ASP A 158 -3.94 9.03 17.47
C ASP A 158 -2.54 9.11 16.85
N MET A 159 -2.35 9.95 15.83
CA MET A 159 -1.04 10.15 15.21
C MET A 159 -0.01 10.71 16.19
N LYS A 160 -0.40 11.72 16.98
CA LYS A 160 0.46 12.30 18.04
C LYS A 160 0.87 11.26 19.08
N GLU A 161 -0.04 10.38 19.50
CA GLU A 161 0.28 9.30 20.44
C GLU A 161 1.32 8.33 19.86
N ILE A 162 1.20 7.96 18.59
CA ILE A 162 2.19 7.12 17.93
C ILE A 162 3.54 7.84 17.85
N ILE A 163 3.56 9.12 17.45
CA ILE A 163 4.78 9.92 17.33
C ILE A 163 5.49 10.07 18.67
N THR A 164 4.76 10.46 19.72
CA THR A 164 5.34 10.71 21.05
C THR A 164 5.70 9.44 21.80
N SER A 165 5.22 8.30 21.36
CA SER A 165 5.52 7.00 21.97
C SER A 165 7.00 6.60 21.93
N GLY A 166 7.77 7.15 20.98
CA GLY A 166 9.17 6.79 20.77
C GLY A 166 9.40 5.36 20.22
N ARG A 167 8.32 4.61 19.93
CA ARG A 167 8.41 3.23 19.42
C ARG A 167 8.90 3.15 17.97
N TYR A 168 8.70 4.21 17.21
CA TYR A 168 8.97 4.25 15.79
C TYR A 168 9.94 5.37 15.44
N ARG A 169 10.70 5.17 14.38
CA ARG A 169 11.54 6.19 13.75
C ARG A 169 11.70 5.87 12.28
N LEU A 170 11.94 6.90 11.46
CA LEU A 170 12.26 6.70 10.05
C LEU A 170 13.56 5.89 9.92
N ASN A 171 13.58 4.96 8.98
CA ASN A 171 14.82 4.29 8.61
C ASN A 171 15.74 5.33 7.97
N PRO A 172 16.98 5.51 8.45
CA PRO A 172 17.89 6.53 7.91
C PRO A 172 18.26 6.26 6.45
N ASP A 173 18.16 5.02 6.00
CA ASP A 173 18.36 4.65 4.61
C ASP A 173 17.06 4.16 3.99
N TYR A 174 16.53 4.95 3.03
CA TYR A 174 15.27 4.65 2.37
C TYR A 174 15.31 3.36 1.55
N GLN A 175 16.45 3.04 0.92
CA GLN A 175 16.61 1.81 0.14
C GLN A 175 16.51 0.57 1.04
N ASN A 176 17.06 0.64 2.24
CA ASN A 176 17.05 -0.47 3.20
C ASN A 176 15.64 -0.83 3.71
N LEU A 177 14.64 0.02 3.50
CA LEU A 177 13.26 -0.37 3.78
C LEU A 177 12.80 -1.57 2.94
N TRP A 178 13.34 -1.75 1.73
CA TRP A 178 12.78 -2.64 0.71
C TRP A 178 13.59 -3.92 0.50
N VAL A 179 14.60 -4.14 1.29
CA VAL A 179 15.40 -5.38 1.33
C VAL A 179 15.05 -6.21 2.55
N LYS A 180 15.55 -7.45 2.59
CA LYS A 180 15.27 -8.40 3.68
C LYS A 180 15.55 -7.83 5.07
N ASP A 181 16.68 -7.18 5.24
CA ASP A 181 17.09 -6.58 6.52
C ASP A 181 16.22 -5.40 6.96
N GLY A 182 15.44 -4.82 6.04
CA GLY A 182 14.48 -3.76 6.33
C GLY A 182 13.13 -4.27 6.85
N GLU A 183 12.88 -5.57 6.81
CA GLU A 183 11.63 -6.12 7.34
C GLU A 183 11.52 -5.87 8.85
N TRP A 184 10.35 -5.46 9.28
CA TRP A 184 10.06 -5.18 10.70
C TRP A 184 11.02 -4.18 11.36
N CYS A 185 11.68 -3.33 10.57
CA CYS A 185 12.53 -2.28 11.09
C CYS A 185 11.76 -1.27 11.96
N ALA A 186 12.46 -0.30 12.53
CA ALA A 186 11.85 0.69 13.42
C ALA A 186 10.81 1.61 12.73
N GLU A 187 10.77 1.64 11.41
CA GLU A 187 9.76 2.38 10.65
C GLU A 187 8.48 1.56 10.39
N SER A 188 8.55 0.23 10.45
CA SER A 188 7.42 -0.64 10.18
C SER A 188 6.38 -0.63 11.31
N ILE A 189 5.11 -0.46 10.95
CA ILE A 189 3.97 -0.54 11.87
C ILE A 189 3.18 -1.82 11.63
N PHE A 190 2.92 -2.15 10.36
CA PHE A 190 2.20 -3.35 9.98
C PHE A 190 2.68 -3.86 8.63
N GLU A 191 3.05 -5.14 8.59
CA GLU A 191 3.51 -5.83 7.39
C GLU A 191 2.76 -7.14 7.19
N VAL A 192 2.52 -7.51 5.94
CA VAL A 192 2.11 -8.85 5.55
C VAL A 192 3.36 -9.67 5.30
N CYS A 193 3.53 -10.73 6.09
CA CYS A 193 4.62 -11.67 5.91
C CYS A 193 4.23 -12.74 4.89
N TYR A 194 5.14 -13.02 3.98
CA TYR A 194 5.00 -14.11 3.03
C TYR A 194 5.94 -15.26 3.39
N ALA A 195 5.49 -16.49 3.16
CA ALA A 195 6.29 -17.68 3.41
C ALA A 195 6.88 -18.20 2.10
N GLY A 196 8.18 -18.54 2.14
CA GLY A 196 8.90 -19.10 0.98
C GLY A 196 8.97 -20.62 0.96
N ASN A 197 8.36 -21.32 1.92
CA ASN A 197 8.48 -22.76 2.11
C ASN A 197 7.45 -23.57 1.30
N ASN A 198 6.36 -22.97 0.84
CA ASN A 198 5.32 -23.62 0.05
C ASN A 198 5.06 -22.86 -1.26
N SER A 199 4.68 -23.60 -2.30
CA SER A 199 4.26 -22.99 -3.56
C SER A 199 2.93 -22.25 -3.39
N GLY A 200 2.86 -21.03 -3.93
CA GLY A 200 1.65 -20.21 -3.89
C GLY A 200 1.46 -19.35 -2.65
N GLU A 201 2.40 -19.39 -1.70
CA GLU A 201 2.38 -18.52 -0.50
C GLU A 201 3.29 -17.29 -0.63
N GLY A 202 3.87 -17.07 -1.80
CA GLY A 202 4.76 -15.96 -2.08
C GLY A 202 4.03 -14.67 -2.46
N PHE A 203 4.79 -13.57 -2.46
CA PHE A 203 4.33 -12.26 -2.86
C PHE A 203 4.18 -12.16 -4.39
N GLY A 204 3.00 -12.47 -4.91
CA GLY A 204 2.72 -12.54 -6.35
C GLY A 204 2.94 -11.23 -7.10
N LEU A 205 2.81 -10.08 -6.44
CA LEU A 205 3.06 -8.78 -7.06
C LEU A 205 4.54 -8.59 -7.45
N ALA A 206 5.48 -9.07 -6.63
CA ALA A 206 6.91 -9.04 -6.96
C ALA A 206 7.19 -9.78 -8.28
N ARG A 207 6.58 -10.95 -8.45
CA ARG A 207 6.65 -11.72 -9.70
C ARG A 207 6.07 -10.94 -10.89
N SER A 208 4.93 -10.31 -10.70
CA SER A 208 4.25 -9.59 -11.79
C SER A 208 5.02 -8.38 -12.28
N LEU A 209 5.60 -7.59 -11.36
CA LEU A 209 6.25 -6.31 -11.66
C LEU A 209 7.77 -6.41 -11.83
N GLY A 210 8.40 -7.49 -11.35
CA GLY A 210 9.83 -7.71 -11.55
C GLY A 210 10.22 -7.75 -13.02
N GLY A 211 11.44 -7.31 -13.32
CA GLY A 211 11.96 -7.30 -14.70
C GLY A 211 11.99 -8.70 -15.31
N ARG A 212 11.67 -8.78 -16.59
CA ARG A 212 11.61 -10.05 -17.31
C ARG A 212 12.98 -10.45 -17.86
N ASN A 213 13.27 -11.75 -17.81
CA ASN A 213 14.52 -12.35 -18.28
C ASN A 213 15.77 -11.69 -17.66
N ILE A 214 15.72 -11.37 -16.37
CA ILE A 214 16.88 -10.88 -15.65
C ILE A 214 17.85 -12.05 -15.42
N VAL A 215 19.08 -11.87 -15.88
CA VAL A 215 20.23 -12.71 -15.53
C VAL A 215 21.17 -11.84 -14.70
N ASP A 216 21.18 -12.07 -13.40
CA ASP A 216 22.06 -11.38 -12.47
C ASP A 216 23.10 -12.38 -11.89
N PRO A 217 24.41 -12.20 -12.14
CA PRO A 217 25.41 -13.14 -11.63
C PRO A 217 25.69 -13.01 -10.14
N ARG A 218 25.22 -11.93 -9.48
CA ARG A 218 25.40 -11.72 -8.04
C ARG A 218 24.63 -12.76 -7.22
N SER A 219 25.17 -13.13 -6.07
CA SER A 219 24.49 -13.98 -5.08
C SER A 219 23.44 -13.17 -4.31
N ALA A 220 22.70 -13.85 -3.41
CA ALA A 220 21.79 -13.21 -2.48
C ALA A 220 22.50 -12.17 -1.57
N GLU A 221 23.67 -12.55 -1.02
CA GLU A 221 24.47 -11.70 -0.15
C GLU A 221 25.10 -10.51 -0.90
N GLN A 222 25.24 -10.62 -2.20
CA GLN A 222 25.71 -9.55 -3.08
C GLN A 222 24.57 -8.66 -3.62
N GLY A 223 23.34 -8.85 -3.16
CA GLY A 223 22.17 -8.08 -3.58
C GLY A 223 21.68 -8.40 -4.99
N GLY A 224 21.84 -9.67 -5.42
CA GLY A 224 21.37 -10.13 -6.73
C GLY A 224 19.87 -9.99 -6.90
N LEU A 225 19.44 -9.54 -8.08
CA LEU A 225 18.04 -9.41 -8.47
C LEU A 225 17.47 -10.75 -8.95
N GLY A 226 16.19 -10.98 -8.65
CA GLY A 226 15.40 -12.07 -9.18
C GLY A 226 14.67 -11.68 -10.47
N GLU A 227 14.10 -12.66 -11.13
CA GLU A 227 13.32 -12.49 -12.35
C GLU A 227 11.82 -12.32 -12.05
N GLY A 228 11.11 -11.55 -12.87
CA GLY A 228 9.66 -11.42 -12.85
C GLY A 228 9.05 -11.50 -14.25
N TYR A 229 7.79 -11.11 -14.39
CA TYR A 229 7.08 -11.14 -15.66
C TYR A 229 7.15 -9.84 -16.46
N GLY A 230 7.60 -8.74 -15.86
CA GLY A 230 7.70 -7.42 -16.47
C GLY A 230 6.34 -6.91 -16.97
N GLN A 231 5.26 -7.19 -16.24
CA GLN A 231 3.91 -6.84 -16.69
C GLN A 231 3.63 -5.35 -16.66
N ASN A 232 4.28 -4.61 -15.77
CA ASN A 232 4.16 -3.17 -15.69
C ASN A 232 5.55 -2.57 -15.48
N THR A 233 6.09 -1.96 -16.51
CA THR A 233 7.44 -1.39 -16.46
C THR A 233 7.41 -0.01 -15.81
N MET A 234 8.48 0.34 -15.08
CA MET A 234 8.63 1.67 -14.46
C MET A 234 8.84 2.71 -15.57
N PRO A 235 7.96 3.73 -15.70
CA PRO A 235 8.15 4.76 -16.72
C PRO A 235 9.18 5.79 -16.29
N SER A 236 9.90 6.37 -17.25
CA SER A 236 10.89 7.44 -17.02
C SER A 236 10.29 8.70 -16.41
N THR A 237 9.01 8.93 -16.59
CA THR A 237 8.30 10.02 -15.93
C THR A 237 8.34 9.92 -14.41
N VAL A 238 8.32 8.70 -13.84
CA VAL A 238 8.49 8.47 -12.40
C VAL A 238 9.92 8.76 -11.97
N TYR A 239 10.91 8.29 -12.72
CA TYR A 239 12.32 8.59 -12.45
C TYR A 239 12.58 10.11 -12.44
N ASN A 240 12.04 10.81 -13.43
CA ASN A 240 12.27 12.23 -13.65
C ASN A 240 11.47 13.15 -12.69
N MET A 241 10.48 12.62 -11.95
CA MET A 241 9.76 13.43 -10.96
C MET A 241 10.59 13.76 -9.73
N PHE A 242 11.56 12.89 -9.37
CA PHE A 242 12.41 13.10 -8.21
C PHE A 242 13.44 14.21 -8.47
N LYS A 243 13.63 15.08 -7.49
CA LYS A 243 14.61 16.15 -7.54
C LYS A 243 16.03 15.56 -7.39
N GLU A 244 17.00 16.30 -7.86
CA GLU A 244 18.42 15.97 -7.63
C GLU A 244 18.71 15.88 -6.11
N GLY A 245 19.43 14.86 -5.70
CA GLY A 245 19.73 14.58 -4.29
C GLY A 245 18.63 13.88 -3.50
N ASP A 246 17.42 13.67 -4.06
CA ASP A 246 16.37 12.90 -3.39
C ASP A 246 16.67 11.39 -3.47
N THR A 247 17.17 10.83 -2.36
CA THR A 247 17.57 9.42 -2.27
C THR A 247 16.41 8.43 -2.42
N ARG A 248 15.17 8.92 -2.40
CA ARG A 248 13.99 8.08 -2.65
C ARG A 248 13.89 7.62 -4.10
N ARG A 249 14.52 8.35 -5.04
CA ARG A 249 14.58 7.93 -6.44
C ARG A 249 15.23 6.55 -6.57
N GLU A 250 16.41 6.36 -6.00
CA GLU A 250 17.15 5.09 -6.01
C GLU A 250 16.46 4.00 -5.17
N GLY A 251 15.65 4.39 -4.18
CA GLY A 251 14.82 3.49 -3.39
C GLY A 251 13.45 3.17 -4.01
N THR A 252 13.15 3.76 -5.17
CA THR A 252 11.90 3.53 -5.91
C THR A 252 12.15 2.94 -7.28
N VAL A 253 13.21 3.39 -7.97
CA VAL A 253 13.51 3.03 -9.36
C VAL A 253 14.84 2.31 -9.47
N ILE A 254 14.84 1.14 -10.06
CA ILE A 254 16.06 0.44 -10.51
C ILE A 254 16.38 0.95 -11.91
N VAL A 255 17.64 1.40 -12.11
CA VAL A 255 18.19 1.68 -13.43
C VAL A 255 19.04 0.47 -13.84
N TYR A 256 18.55 -0.36 -14.74
CA TYR A 256 19.25 -1.61 -15.11
C TYR A 256 20.63 -1.39 -15.71
N ALA A 257 20.87 -0.26 -16.38
CA ALA A 257 22.20 0.11 -16.84
C ALA A 257 23.19 0.33 -15.68
N ASP A 258 22.71 0.82 -14.54
CA ASP A 258 23.56 0.99 -13.35
C ASP A 258 23.80 -0.35 -12.65
N GLU A 259 22.84 -1.27 -12.67
CA GLU A 259 23.07 -2.64 -12.20
C GLU A 259 24.11 -3.37 -13.06
N ALA A 260 24.11 -3.17 -14.38
CA ALA A 260 25.15 -3.70 -15.26
C ALA A 260 26.53 -3.13 -14.96
N LYS A 261 26.64 -1.82 -14.66
CA LYS A 261 27.91 -1.21 -14.23
C LYS A 261 28.42 -1.79 -12.91
N LYS A 262 27.54 -1.95 -11.91
CA LYS A 262 27.90 -2.57 -10.62
C LYS A 262 28.47 -3.98 -10.81
N VAL A 263 27.84 -4.79 -11.65
CA VAL A 263 28.34 -6.14 -11.98
C VAL A 263 29.71 -6.07 -12.65
N ALA A 264 29.88 -5.17 -13.64
CA ALA A 264 31.16 -5.01 -14.32
C ALA A 264 32.31 -4.58 -13.36
N GLU A 265 32.00 -3.69 -12.41
CA GLU A 265 32.95 -3.28 -11.36
C GLU A 265 33.32 -4.45 -10.43
N MET A 266 32.36 -5.29 -10.06
CA MET A 266 32.60 -6.48 -9.23
C MET A 266 33.48 -7.51 -9.98
N VAL A 267 33.26 -7.68 -11.28
CA VAL A 267 34.11 -8.52 -12.12
C VAL A 267 35.55 -7.95 -12.16
N ALA A 268 35.70 -6.64 -12.35
CA ALA A 268 36.99 -5.99 -12.38
C ALA A 268 37.75 -6.11 -11.05
N LYS A 269 37.06 -6.16 -9.92
CA LYS A 269 37.62 -6.39 -8.58
C LYS A 269 37.87 -7.87 -8.26
N GLY A 270 37.48 -8.80 -9.12
CA GLY A 270 37.57 -10.24 -8.87
C GLY A 270 36.51 -10.79 -7.89
N GLU A 271 35.50 -10.02 -7.58
CA GLU A 271 34.36 -10.42 -6.71
C GLU A 271 33.35 -11.31 -7.45
N LEU A 272 33.38 -11.28 -8.77
CA LEU A 272 32.62 -12.13 -9.67
C LEU A 272 33.54 -12.77 -10.73
N PRO A 273 33.21 -13.96 -11.28
CA PRO A 273 33.97 -14.61 -12.31
C PRO A 273 34.14 -13.73 -13.57
N ALA A 274 35.29 -13.82 -14.22
CA ALA A 274 35.53 -13.14 -15.49
C ALA A 274 34.49 -13.55 -16.53
N GLY A 275 33.94 -12.56 -17.26
CA GLY A 275 32.88 -12.75 -18.24
C GLY A 275 31.46 -12.75 -17.67
N SER A 276 31.29 -12.62 -16.35
CA SER A 276 29.96 -12.38 -15.76
C SER A 276 29.39 -11.04 -16.24
N ALA A 277 28.10 -11.02 -16.59
CA ALA A 277 27.41 -9.82 -17.03
C ALA A 277 25.96 -9.82 -16.52
N PHE A 278 25.47 -8.64 -16.14
CA PHE A 278 24.05 -8.42 -15.91
C PHE A 278 23.33 -8.31 -17.25
N GLN A 279 22.21 -8.99 -17.36
CA GLN A 279 21.37 -8.97 -18.58
C GLN A 279 19.90 -8.78 -18.19
N VAL A 280 19.17 -8.11 -19.04
CA VAL A 280 17.71 -7.92 -18.93
C VAL A 280 17.13 -7.89 -20.34
N SER A 281 15.90 -8.41 -20.53
CA SER A 281 15.27 -8.38 -21.85
C SER A 281 14.86 -6.97 -22.24
N ASP A 282 15.24 -6.56 -23.44
CA ASP A 282 14.85 -5.31 -24.09
C ASP A 282 13.58 -5.43 -24.96
N GLN A 283 12.95 -6.59 -24.97
CA GLN A 283 11.86 -6.95 -25.90
C GLN A 283 10.48 -6.38 -25.54
N GLN A 284 10.38 -5.46 -24.60
CA GLN A 284 9.09 -4.83 -24.27
C GLN A 284 8.99 -3.45 -24.94
N GLU A 285 7.91 -3.19 -25.67
CA GLU A 285 7.68 -1.96 -26.42
C GLU A 285 7.73 -0.66 -25.59
N ASN A 286 7.58 -0.76 -24.27
CA ASN A 286 7.66 0.36 -23.34
C ASN A 286 8.78 0.18 -22.31
N TYR A 287 9.80 -0.63 -22.63
CA TYR A 287 10.89 -0.87 -21.73
C TYR A 287 11.92 0.27 -21.81
N GLU A 288 11.97 1.08 -20.78
CA GLU A 288 12.86 2.23 -20.70
C GLU A 288 14.14 1.93 -19.89
N GLY A 289 14.44 0.66 -19.64
CA GLY A 289 15.60 0.25 -18.85
C GLY A 289 15.43 0.47 -17.33
N LEU A 290 14.18 0.63 -16.88
CA LEU A 290 13.83 0.94 -15.50
C LEU A 290 12.99 -0.17 -14.88
N GLY A 291 13.16 -0.38 -13.57
CA GLY A 291 12.41 -1.37 -12.79
C GLY A 291 11.92 -0.82 -11.46
N HIS A 292 11.04 -1.57 -10.82
CA HIS A 292 10.44 -1.24 -9.51
C HIS A 292 11.36 -1.67 -8.38
N TYR A 293 11.97 -0.74 -7.65
CA TYR A 293 12.90 -1.11 -6.56
C TYR A 293 12.20 -1.74 -5.36
N LYS A 294 11.06 -1.19 -4.93
CA LYS A 294 10.36 -1.60 -3.70
C LYS A 294 9.78 -3.01 -3.77
N ILE A 295 9.36 -3.43 -4.96
CA ILE A 295 8.60 -4.65 -5.20
C ILE A 295 9.43 -5.67 -5.98
N HIS A 296 10.66 -5.32 -6.39
CA HIS A 296 11.47 -6.19 -7.24
C HIS A 296 11.78 -7.52 -6.55
N PRO A 297 11.66 -8.67 -7.25
CA PRO A 297 12.18 -9.93 -6.77
C PRO A 297 13.68 -9.84 -6.49
N ARG A 298 14.10 -10.37 -5.35
CA ARG A 298 15.52 -10.44 -4.96
C ARG A 298 15.90 -11.87 -4.65
N LYS A 299 17.15 -12.26 -4.93
CA LYS A 299 17.64 -13.62 -4.63
C LYS A 299 17.58 -13.92 -3.13
N GLU A 300 17.76 -12.92 -2.28
CA GLU A 300 17.67 -13.06 -0.82
C GLU A 300 16.26 -13.44 -0.31
N THR A 301 15.23 -13.14 -1.09
CA THR A 301 13.83 -13.44 -0.78
C THR A 301 13.19 -14.40 -1.78
N THR A 302 14.02 -15.10 -2.58
CA THR A 302 13.55 -16.10 -3.51
C THR A 302 13.47 -17.46 -2.81
N SER A 303 12.32 -18.12 -2.89
CA SER A 303 12.14 -19.46 -2.33
C SER A 303 12.94 -20.51 -3.08
N THR A 304 13.34 -21.57 -2.37
CA THR A 304 13.87 -22.78 -3.00
C THR A 304 12.77 -23.66 -3.59
N VAL A 305 11.52 -23.41 -3.23
CA VAL A 305 10.34 -24.09 -3.76
C VAL A 305 9.70 -23.21 -4.82
N ASN A 306 9.75 -23.62 -6.06
CA ASN A 306 9.28 -22.85 -7.23
C ASN A 306 9.91 -21.45 -7.31
N PRO A 307 11.23 -21.33 -7.47
CA PRO A 307 11.98 -20.06 -7.31
C PRO A 307 11.61 -18.99 -8.33
N THR A 308 10.97 -19.35 -9.45
CA THR A 308 10.52 -18.39 -10.46
C THR A 308 9.23 -17.67 -10.08
N ASP A 309 8.49 -18.20 -9.13
CA ASP A 309 7.12 -17.77 -8.81
C ASP A 309 6.88 -17.50 -7.33
N ASN A 310 7.85 -17.74 -6.46
CA ASN A 310 7.64 -17.74 -5.03
C ASN A 310 8.68 -16.86 -4.32
N TYR A 311 8.31 -15.62 -4.09
CA TYR A 311 9.10 -14.60 -3.40
C TYR A 311 8.48 -14.31 -2.03
N TYR A 312 9.30 -14.18 -0.97
CA TYR A 312 8.80 -14.01 0.39
C TYR A 312 9.26 -12.71 1.06
N ASN A 313 9.49 -11.67 0.28
CA ASN A 313 9.66 -10.32 0.83
C ASN A 313 8.33 -9.83 1.44
N SER A 314 8.39 -9.37 2.69
CA SER A 314 7.23 -8.84 3.39
C SER A 314 6.73 -7.55 2.73
N TRP A 315 5.41 -7.37 2.68
CA TRP A 315 4.79 -6.16 2.17
C TRP A 315 4.39 -5.21 3.31
N ARG A 316 4.94 -3.99 3.31
CA ARG A 316 4.66 -2.97 4.32
C ARG A 316 3.36 -2.26 3.99
N ILE A 317 2.32 -2.53 4.80
CA ILE A 317 1.02 -1.88 4.66
C ILE A 317 1.05 -0.50 5.34
N TYR A 318 1.66 -0.43 6.54
CA TYR A 318 1.74 0.80 7.32
C TYR A 318 3.16 1.03 7.84
N ARG A 319 3.63 2.26 7.71
CA ARG A 319 4.94 2.69 8.18
C ARG A 319 4.93 4.11 8.76
N TYR A 320 5.93 4.43 9.54
CA TYR A 320 5.97 5.65 10.36
C TYR A 320 5.94 6.94 9.53
N ALA A 321 6.49 6.96 8.32
CA ALA A 321 6.37 8.11 7.42
C ALA A 321 4.91 8.47 7.12
N ASP A 322 4.00 7.47 7.03
CA ASP A 322 2.58 7.74 6.82
C ASP A 322 1.95 8.41 8.05
N VAL A 323 2.33 8.00 9.25
CA VAL A 323 1.90 8.65 10.50
C VAL A 323 2.30 10.13 10.52
N LEU A 324 3.55 10.43 10.18
CA LEU A 324 4.07 11.80 10.15
C LEU A 324 3.30 12.67 9.14
N LEU A 325 3.16 12.19 7.91
CA LEU A 325 2.50 12.97 6.85
C LEU A 325 0.97 13.09 7.07
N LEU A 326 0.32 12.07 7.66
CA LEU A 326 -1.09 12.19 8.05
C LEU A 326 -1.28 13.14 9.23
N ALA A 327 -0.35 13.19 10.20
CA ALA A 327 -0.38 14.16 11.29
C ALA A 327 -0.29 15.61 10.76
N VAL A 328 0.62 15.86 9.79
CA VAL A 328 0.71 17.18 9.12
C VAL A 328 -0.59 17.51 8.40
N GLU A 329 -1.16 16.56 7.66
CA GLU A 329 -2.40 16.77 6.92
C GLU A 329 -3.56 17.12 7.86
N LEU A 330 -3.73 16.36 8.94
CA LEU A 330 -4.78 16.58 9.92
C LEU A 330 -4.62 17.95 10.61
N ASP A 331 -3.39 18.32 10.99
CA ASP A 331 -3.08 19.63 11.55
C ASP A 331 -3.50 20.77 10.63
N VAL A 332 -3.13 20.68 9.34
CA VAL A 332 -3.48 21.65 8.30
C VAL A 332 -5.00 21.67 8.05
N ARG A 333 -5.66 20.52 8.02
CA ARG A 333 -7.12 20.47 7.77
C ARG A 333 -7.92 21.09 8.91
N ILE A 334 -7.47 20.91 10.16
CA ILE A 334 -8.12 21.47 11.37
C ILE A 334 -7.85 22.96 11.47
N ASN A 335 -6.60 23.40 11.36
CA ASN A 335 -6.18 24.75 11.69
C ASN A 335 -6.18 25.73 10.49
N GLY A 336 -6.20 25.23 9.25
CA GLY A 336 -6.01 26.00 8.04
C GLY A 336 -4.58 26.49 7.80
N THR A 337 -3.68 26.21 8.74
CA THR A 337 -2.25 26.57 8.72
C THR A 337 -1.44 25.39 9.27
N ALA A 338 -0.13 25.38 9.06
CA ALA A 338 0.76 24.38 9.68
C ALA A 338 1.30 24.88 11.02
N SER A 339 1.14 24.07 12.06
CA SER A 339 1.79 24.33 13.36
C SER A 339 3.29 24.06 13.33
N ALA A 340 4.03 24.47 14.38
CA ALA A 340 5.43 24.13 14.54
C ALA A 340 5.67 22.62 14.62
N ASP A 341 4.75 21.87 15.24
CA ASP A 341 4.80 20.41 15.29
C ASP A 341 4.67 19.83 13.88
N ALA A 342 3.70 20.31 13.08
CA ALA A 342 3.50 19.89 11.70
C ALA A 342 4.75 20.15 10.84
N GLN A 343 5.37 21.32 10.99
CA GLN A 343 6.67 21.61 10.33
C GLN A 343 7.74 20.58 10.73
N GLY A 344 7.86 20.27 12.02
CA GLY A 344 8.85 19.32 12.52
C GLY A 344 8.61 17.88 12.00
N TRP A 345 7.36 17.45 11.89
CA TRP A 345 7.03 16.13 11.32
C TRP A 345 7.32 16.06 9.82
N PHE A 346 6.99 17.11 9.09
CA PHE A 346 7.29 17.23 7.66
C PHE A 346 8.80 17.23 7.38
N ASP A 347 9.54 18.00 8.17
CA ASP A 347 11.00 18.09 8.07
C ASP A 347 11.70 16.75 8.28
N GLN A 348 11.21 15.90 9.20
CA GLN A 348 11.79 14.56 9.40
C GLN A 348 11.78 13.73 8.11
N VAL A 349 10.68 13.76 7.34
CA VAL A 349 10.56 13.02 6.09
C VAL A 349 11.52 13.59 5.05
N ARG A 350 11.59 14.91 4.93
CA ARG A 350 12.49 15.57 3.96
C ARG A 350 13.96 15.44 4.29
N ASP A 351 14.34 15.60 5.55
CA ASP A 351 15.71 15.40 6.00
C ASP A 351 16.21 13.97 5.71
N ARG A 352 15.34 12.96 5.90
CA ARG A 352 15.65 11.59 5.52
C ARG A 352 15.81 11.44 4.01
N ALA A 353 14.96 12.09 3.20
CA ALA A 353 14.96 11.99 1.75
C ALA A 353 16.23 12.60 1.12
N PHE A 354 16.66 13.75 1.58
CA PHE A 354 17.79 14.50 1.01
C PHE A 354 19.08 14.36 1.80
N LYS A 355 19.07 13.78 2.99
CA LYS A 355 20.21 13.68 3.90
C LYS A 355 20.77 15.04 4.35
N ASP A 356 19.99 16.10 4.21
CA ASP A 356 20.33 17.48 4.58
C ASP A 356 19.10 18.26 5.07
N LYS A 357 19.32 19.54 5.40
CA LYS A 357 18.27 20.49 5.82
C LYS A 357 18.02 21.60 4.78
N GLU A 358 18.78 21.63 3.72
CA GLU A 358 18.70 22.70 2.70
C GLU A 358 17.46 22.52 1.82
N HIS A 359 17.02 21.27 1.68
CA HIS A 359 15.81 20.93 0.90
C HIS A 359 14.52 20.98 1.70
N ARG A 360 14.53 21.48 2.95
CA ARG A 360 13.31 21.71 3.72
C ARG A 360 12.42 22.72 3.03
N ILE A 361 11.12 22.53 3.14
CA ILE A 361 10.11 23.48 2.66
C ILE A 361 9.50 24.16 3.87
N ASN A 362 9.59 25.49 3.94
CA ASN A 362 8.93 26.26 4.97
C ASN A 362 7.41 26.25 4.74
N LEU A 363 6.67 25.72 5.69
CA LEU A 363 5.20 25.63 5.66
C LEU A 363 4.53 26.91 6.20
N ALA A 364 5.25 27.74 6.98
CA ALA A 364 4.68 28.95 7.58
C ALA A 364 4.22 29.96 6.53
N GLY A 365 3.11 30.60 6.79
CA GLY A 365 2.53 31.66 5.94
C GLY A 365 1.87 31.18 4.65
N LYS A 366 1.81 29.88 4.41
CA LYS A 366 1.11 29.30 3.25
C LYS A 366 -0.38 29.12 3.55
N SER A 367 -1.20 29.23 2.53
CA SER A 367 -2.63 28.92 2.61
C SER A 367 -2.88 27.42 2.81
N LYS A 368 -4.06 27.06 3.32
CA LYS A 368 -4.47 25.66 3.47
C LYS A 368 -4.32 24.87 2.17
N GLN A 369 -4.70 25.46 1.02
CA GLN A 369 -4.61 24.78 -0.27
C GLN A 369 -3.17 24.55 -0.68
N GLU A 370 -2.28 25.55 -0.57
CA GLU A 370 -0.84 25.36 -0.86
C GLU A 370 -0.21 24.29 0.02
N LEU A 371 -0.59 24.24 1.30
CA LEU A 371 -0.10 23.20 2.23
C LEU A 371 -0.56 21.80 1.83
N LEU A 372 -1.84 21.66 1.43
CA LEU A 372 -2.37 20.38 0.97
C LEU A 372 -1.75 19.96 -0.37
N ASP A 373 -1.44 20.88 -1.27
CA ASP A 373 -0.76 20.60 -2.53
C ASP A 373 0.69 20.12 -2.28
N ILE A 374 1.42 20.79 -1.38
CA ILE A 374 2.75 20.35 -0.95
C ILE A 374 2.71 18.93 -0.35
N LEU A 375 1.73 18.66 0.50
CA LEU A 375 1.55 17.33 1.08
C LEU A 375 1.22 16.26 0.05
N PHE A 376 0.35 16.57 -0.89
CA PHE A 376 -0.02 15.66 -1.98
C PHE A 376 1.19 15.28 -2.83
N GLU A 377 2.08 16.25 -3.13
CA GLU A 377 3.33 15.99 -3.84
C GLU A 377 4.30 15.18 -2.98
N GLU A 378 4.54 15.58 -1.72
CA GLU A 378 5.46 14.88 -0.82
C GLU A 378 5.05 13.42 -0.60
N ARG A 379 3.74 13.17 -0.42
CA ARG A 379 3.20 11.81 -0.37
C ARG A 379 3.43 11.04 -1.68
N GLY A 380 3.37 11.74 -2.83
CA GLY A 380 3.69 11.15 -4.13
C GLY A 380 5.13 10.64 -4.21
N TYR A 381 6.11 11.41 -3.74
CA TYR A 381 7.51 10.99 -3.68
C TYR A 381 7.71 9.86 -2.65
N GLU A 382 7.13 10.01 -1.48
CA GLU A 382 7.33 9.10 -0.36
C GLU A 382 6.72 7.72 -0.58
N PHE A 383 5.49 7.67 -1.12
CA PHE A 383 4.71 6.45 -1.27
C PHE A 383 4.57 5.98 -2.72
N MET A 384 5.40 6.49 -3.64
CA MET A 384 5.45 5.96 -4.99
C MET A 384 5.66 4.45 -4.93
N ASP A 385 4.90 3.72 -5.74
CA ASP A 385 4.96 2.25 -5.82
C ASP A 385 4.48 1.48 -4.56
N GLU A 386 3.76 2.16 -3.65
CA GLU A 386 3.14 1.56 -2.47
C GLU A 386 1.60 1.51 -2.56
N MET A 387 1.04 1.60 -3.77
CA MET A 387 -0.40 1.52 -4.06
C MET A 387 -1.26 2.58 -3.36
N GLN A 388 -0.68 3.71 -2.94
CA GLN A 388 -1.41 4.77 -2.25
C GLN A 388 -1.84 5.91 -3.19
N ARG A 389 -1.12 6.13 -4.31
CA ARG A 389 -1.28 7.33 -5.15
C ARG A 389 -2.69 7.52 -5.71
N TRP A 390 -3.33 6.44 -6.18
CA TRP A 390 -4.70 6.51 -6.68
C TRP A 390 -5.66 7.07 -5.63
N PHE A 391 -5.58 6.55 -4.41
CA PHE A 391 -6.46 6.96 -3.31
C PHE A 391 -6.14 8.35 -2.80
N ASP A 392 -4.87 8.78 -2.84
CA ASP A 392 -4.50 10.17 -2.58
C ASP A 392 -5.09 11.10 -3.66
N ILE A 393 -5.05 10.73 -4.95
CA ILE A 393 -5.69 11.49 -6.03
C ILE A 393 -7.19 11.69 -5.74
N LEU A 394 -7.90 10.63 -5.35
CA LEU A 394 -9.32 10.71 -5.01
C LEU A 394 -9.56 11.56 -3.76
N ARG A 395 -8.77 11.38 -2.73
CA ARG A 395 -8.93 12.00 -1.42
C ARG A 395 -8.58 13.49 -1.40
N PHE A 396 -7.62 13.91 -2.22
CA PHE A 396 -7.25 15.31 -2.40
C PHE A 396 -8.01 16.02 -3.55
N ASP A 397 -8.97 15.35 -4.19
CA ASP A 397 -9.72 15.85 -5.33
C ASP A 397 -8.85 16.27 -6.54
N LYS A 398 -7.76 15.52 -6.76
CA LYS A 398 -6.79 15.78 -7.81
C LYS A 398 -7.08 15.07 -9.14
N GLY A 399 -8.23 14.36 -9.26
CA GLY A 399 -8.56 13.56 -10.44
C GLY A 399 -8.50 14.38 -11.73
N THR A 400 -9.18 15.51 -11.79
CA THR A 400 -9.19 16.38 -12.99
C THR A 400 -7.83 16.99 -13.28
N GLU A 401 -7.08 17.42 -12.25
CA GLU A 401 -5.75 18.02 -12.40
C GLU A 401 -4.73 17.02 -12.95
N ILE A 402 -4.70 15.82 -12.38
CA ILE A 402 -3.66 14.81 -12.70
C ILE A 402 -4.04 13.94 -13.90
N LEU A 403 -5.33 13.62 -14.06
CA LEU A 403 -5.82 12.63 -15.02
C LEU A 403 -6.75 13.22 -16.08
N GLY A 404 -7.02 14.55 -16.06
CA GLY A 404 -7.94 15.19 -17.00
C GLY A 404 -7.53 15.00 -18.45
N ASN A 405 -6.23 15.08 -18.75
CA ASN A 405 -5.68 14.81 -20.08
C ASN A 405 -5.74 13.31 -20.50
N LYS A 406 -6.10 12.42 -19.57
CA LYS A 406 -6.35 10.99 -19.79
C LYS A 406 -7.84 10.67 -19.88
N GLY A 407 -8.71 11.68 -19.89
CA GLY A 407 -10.15 11.53 -19.99
C GLY A 407 -10.86 11.29 -18.64
N TRP A 408 -10.26 11.72 -17.54
CA TRP A 408 -10.88 11.62 -16.22
C TRP A 408 -12.25 12.29 -16.17
N THR A 409 -13.20 11.60 -15.55
CA THR A 409 -14.48 12.15 -15.09
C THR A 409 -14.79 11.55 -13.72
N GLU A 410 -15.63 12.19 -12.90
CA GLU A 410 -15.96 11.75 -11.55
C GLU A 410 -16.57 10.33 -11.47
N LYS A 411 -17.13 9.84 -12.56
CA LYS A 411 -17.61 8.44 -12.61
C LYS A 411 -16.52 7.40 -12.38
N PHE A 412 -15.27 7.71 -12.76
CA PHE A 412 -14.12 6.82 -12.60
C PHE A 412 -13.58 6.78 -11.16
N ARG A 413 -14.17 7.56 -10.26
CA ARG A 413 -13.92 7.46 -8.84
C ARG A 413 -14.32 6.08 -8.28
N TYR A 414 -15.35 5.49 -8.86
CA TYR A 414 -15.92 4.23 -8.40
C TYR A 414 -15.54 3.08 -9.31
N PHE A 415 -15.15 1.96 -8.72
CA PHE A 415 -14.99 0.73 -9.46
C PHE A 415 -16.36 0.13 -9.77
N PRO A 416 -16.57 -0.36 -11.00
CA PRO A 416 -17.79 -1.08 -11.32
C PRO A 416 -17.83 -2.43 -10.59
N ILE A 417 -19.01 -2.83 -10.16
CA ILE A 417 -19.25 -4.18 -9.65
C ILE A 417 -19.21 -5.14 -10.83
N ASP A 418 -18.55 -6.29 -10.67
CA ASP A 418 -18.46 -7.29 -11.72
C ASP A 418 -19.84 -7.77 -12.17
N GLN A 419 -20.02 -7.98 -13.48
CA GLN A 419 -21.31 -8.40 -14.02
C GLN A 419 -21.75 -9.76 -13.47
N SER A 420 -20.82 -10.67 -13.19
CA SER A 420 -21.14 -11.98 -12.63
C SER A 420 -21.72 -11.86 -11.21
N GLU A 421 -21.27 -10.90 -10.42
CA GLU A 421 -21.82 -10.62 -9.09
C GLU A 421 -23.22 -9.97 -9.19
N MET A 422 -23.41 -9.06 -10.15
CA MET A 422 -24.70 -8.47 -10.45
C MET A 422 -25.73 -9.56 -10.85
N ASP A 423 -25.32 -10.49 -11.71
CA ASP A 423 -26.18 -11.59 -12.17
C ASP A 423 -26.53 -12.55 -11.03
N ARG A 424 -25.57 -12.87 -10.16
CA ARG A 424 -25.81 -13.72 -8.96
C ARG A 424 -26.75 -13.08 -7.97
N ALA A 425 -26.69 -11.77 -7.82
CA ALA A 425 -27.58 -11.01 -6.93
C ALA A 425 -29.02 -10.87 -7.47
N LYS A 426 -29.32 -11.32 -8.69
CA LYS A 426 -30.67 -11.37 -9.29
C LYS A 426 -31.44 -10.05 -9.15
N GLY A 427 -30.78 -8.92 -9.33
CA GLY A 427 -31.37 -7.58 -9.19
C GLY A 427 -31.32 -7.01 -7.77
N GLY A 428 -30.74 -7.71 -6.80
CA GLY A 428 -30.52 -7.21 -5.43
C GLY A 428 -29.39 -6.19 -5.32
N LEU A 429 -28.50 -6.11 -6.33
CA LEU A 429 -27.43 -5.12 -6.42
C LEU A 429 -27.72 -4.12 -7.54
N THR A 430 -27.34 -2.88 -7.31
CA THR A 430 -27.30 -1.82 -8.32
C THR A 430 -25.85 -1.48 -8.66
N GLN A 431 -25.55 -1.23 -9.94
CA GLN A 431 -24.20 -0.85 -10.37
C GLN A 431 -23.78 0.47 -9.73
N ASN A 432 -22.50 0.63 -9.50
CA ASN A 432 -21.91 1.90 -9.12
C ASN A 432 -21.97 2.89 -10.31
N PRO A 433 -22.00 4.22 -10.04
CA PRO A 433 -21.90 5.20 -11.12
C PRO A 433 -20.58 5.01 -11.86
N GLY A 434 -20.61 4.48 -13.09
CA GLY A 434 -19.39 4.19 -13.87
C GLY A 434 -19.66 4.20 -15.37
#